data_172b058d1bab9b9fa68275e57b215c54
#
_entry.id   172b058d1bab9b9fa68275e57b215c54
#
_cell.length_a   1.000
_cell.length_b   1.000
_cell.length_c   1.000
_cell.angle_alpha   90.00
_cell.angle_beta   90.00
_cell.angle_gamma   90.00
#
_symmetry.space_group_name_H-M   'P 1'
#
loop_
_entity.id
_entity.type
_entity.pdbx_description
1 polymer ?
#
loop_
_entity_poly.entity_id
_entity_poly.type
_entity_poly.pdbx_seq_one_letter_code
_entity_poly.pdbx_strand_id
1 'polypeptide(L)'
;MTRAGLSSVAAWAVILGCVASSFLLGSSGHDEDSETAISEVEGAEAPDTEGEWVGMQTMLMGRVVLMLEALDSFSPGSGAMAIQQQLEPMIASGDPIDNMCAAVLLARTRSYDRAREAAKAAVDHAAADTSSHGPPTLALAERVQRVIDSLNAESRGSLDISAEDREMIEGRLGWMGQLLMSTARNNAEFEESIAGLPLRVGGAFLLFFLIAGIAGLGGTIWGVVLIVRAAKGTLALHLNTRGGIGSDLPWIFAVWFVLMLGVSVVAGLIVEREERLGGVSGTILQLAVMVLPLLALAWPVVRGRAWADVRRELGLHSGKGIWKEVAYGFTVYATAIPLLLGGVIIAMIASALAGGGIEQASHPIQQAMAEGDVPQRLMLYLIAAVFAPIIEEILFRGVLYRHLRDLTHRWGAPASIFAGAALSSLIFAAIHPQGVFFIPILGALAVAFCLGREMRGSLIAPMVAHGFNNALVLSLGLAISA
;
A
#
# COMPACT_ATOMS: atom_id res chain seq x y z
N MET A 1 36.37 15.44 19.76
CA MET A 1 35.60 15.19 18.49
C MET A 1 36.24 16.04 17.40
N THR A 2 36.49 15.45 16.23
CA THR A 2 36.98 16.22 15.06
C THR A 2 35.83 17.08 14.50
N ARG A 3 36.17 18.19 13.77
CA ARG A 3 35.14 19.01 13.09
C ARG A 3 34.17 18.18 12.21
N ALA A 4 34.66 17.12 11.57
CA ALA A 4 33.86 16.19 10.79
C ALA A 4 32.87 15.37 11.66
N GLY A 5 33.27 15.01 12.89
CA GLY A 5 32.38 14.29 13.81
C GLY A 5 31.23 15.15 14.34
N LEU A 6 31.51 16.43 14.66
CA LEU A 6 30.47 17.40 15.06
C LEU A 6 29.47 17.67 13.93
N SER A 7 29.95 17.80 12.70
CA SER A 7 29.12 17.97 11.51
C SER A 7 28.18 16.78 11.28
N SER A 8 28.64 15.54 11.47
CA SER A 8 27.81 14.35 11.33
C SER A 8 26.74 14.27 12.42
N VAL A 9 27.06 14.64 13.67
CA VAL A 9 26.07 14.68 14.77
C VAL A 9 24.96 15.68 14.48
N ALA A 10 25.29 16.87 13.95
CA ALA A 10 24.28 17.87 13.58
C ALA A 10 23.36 17.36 12.46
N ALA A 11 23.90 16.71 11.42
CA ALA A 11 23.09 16.13 10.36
C ALA A 11 22.15 15.02 10.88
N TRP A 12 22.65 14.19 11.79
CA TRP A 12 21.80 13.15 12.42
C TRP A 12 20.70 13.73 13.31
N ALA A 13 20.97 14.83 14.02
CA ALA A 13 19.93 15.53 14.78
C ALA A 13 18.80 16.03 13.87
N VAL A 14 19.12 16.57 12.69
CA VAL A 14 18.14 16.98 11.68
C VAL A 14 17.34 15.76 11.17
N ILE A 15 18.03 14.67 10.79
CA ILE A 15 17.39 13.45 10.28
C ILE A 15 16.39 12.90 11.30
N LEU A 16 16.82 12.73 12.56
CA LEU A 16 15.97 12.19 13.62
C LEU A 16 14.80 13.12 13.94
N GLY A 17 15.02 14.44 13.92
CA GLY A 17 13.95 15.42 14.07
C GLY A 17 12.90 15.33 12.96
N CYS A 18 13.35 15.21 11.71
CA CYS A 18 12.46 15.07 10.58
C CYS A 18 11.67 13.73 10.60
N VAL A 19 12.33 12.61 10.95
CA VAL A 19 11.66 11.30 11.11
C VAL A 19 10.59 11.38 12.22
N ALA A 20 10.92 11.98 13.36
CA ALA A 20 9.96 12.18 14.45
C ALA A 20 8.78 13.06 14.02
N SER A 21 9.04 14.14 13.28
CA SER A 21 7.97 15.01 12.74
C SER A 21 7.08 14.26 11.75
N SER A 22 7.65 13.46 10.85
CA SER A 22 6.86 12.65 9.91
C SER A 22 5.99 11.62 10.63
N PHE A 23 6.51 11.03 11.70
CA PHE A 23 5.76 10.07 12.51
C PHE A 23 4.61 10.75 13.28
N LEU A 24 4.86 11.92 13.87
CA LEU A 24 3.85 12.70 14.61
C LEU A 24 2.76 13.23 13.65
N LEU A 25 3.13 13.73 12.48
CA LEU A 25 2.18 14.21 11.48
C LEU A 25 1.35 13.05 10.87
N GLY A 26 1.95 11.87 10.73
CA GLY A 26 1.23 10.67 10.27
C GLY A 26 0.27 10.09 11.32
N SER A 27 0.56 10.27 12.62
CA SER A 27 -0.31 9.80 13.71
C SER A 27 -1.42 10.79 14.07
N SER A 28 -1.26 12.08 13.82
CA SER A 28 -2.28 13.11 14.07
C SER A 28 -3.39 13.18 13.01
N GLY A 29 -3.22 12.47 11.89
CA GLY A 29 -4.25 12.32 10.85
C GLY A 29 -5.34 11.28 11.21
N HIS A 30 -5.26 10.64 12.38
CA HIS A 30 -6.26 9.67 12.87
C HIS A 30 -7.04 10.14 14.10
N ASP A 31 -6.76 11.33 14.63
CA ASP A 31 -7.56 11.88 15.71
C ASP A 31 -8.59 12.90 15.17
N GLU A 32 -9.79 12.81 15.64
CA GLU A 32 -11.05 13.58 15.54
C GLU A 32 -11.08 14.96 14.81
N ASP A 33 -9.92 15.56 14.52
CA ASP A 33 -9.82 16.86 13.82
C ASP A 33 -10.00 16.75 12.29
N SER A 34 -9.99 15.54 11.73
CA SER A 34 -10.30 15.34 10.29
C SER A 34 -11.82 15.47 10.04
N GLU A 35 -12.67 15.17 11.01
CA GLU A 35 -14.11 15.42 10.91
C GLU A 35 -14.44 16.93 10.98
N THR A 36 -13.70 17.70 11.78
CA THR A 36 -13.92 19.16 11.89
C THR A 36 -13.38 19.94 10.69
N ALA A 37 -12.28 19.51 10.08
CA ALA A 37 -11.74 20.13 8.88
C ALA A 37 -12.59 19.85 7.61
N ILE A 38 -13.32 18.73 7.59
CA ILE A 38 -14.30 18.41 6.55
C ILE A 38 -15.60 19.22 6.76
N SER A 39 -15.99 19.48 8.01
CA SER A 39 -17.23 20.22 8.32
C SER A 39 -17.14 21.73 8.07
N GLU A 40 -15.96 22.35 8.05
CA GLU A 40 -15.80 23.77 7.71
C GLU A 40 -15.77 24.07 6.19
N VAL A 41 -15.65 23.04 5.33
CA VAL A 41 -15.82 23.16 3.87
C VAL A 41 -17.29 23.02 3.43
N GLU A 42 -18.21 22.76 4.34
CA GLU A 42 -19.65 22.57 4.11
C GLU A 42 -20.47 23.85 3.79
N GLY A 43 -19.85 24.85 3.20
CA GLY A 43 -20.56 25.97 2.56
C GLY A 43 -20.71 25.85 1.05
N ALA A 44 -20.10 24.85 0.40
CA ALA A 44 -20.34 24.52 -0.98
C ALA A 44 -21.39 23.40 -1.03
N GLU A 45 -22.54 23.65 -1.68
CA GLU A 45 -23.47 22.58 -2.07
C GLU A 45 -22.64 21.42 -2.62
N ALA A 46 -22.64 20.29 -1.90
CA ALA A 46 -22.01 19.07 -2.37
C ALA A 46 -22.58 18.82 -3.78
N PRO A 47 -21.75 18.65 -4.82
CA PRO A 47 -22.28 18.29 -6.11
C PRO A 47 -23.10 17.00 -5.88
N ASP A 48 -24.32 16.95 -6.45
CA ASP A 48 -25.12 15.73 -6.58
C ASP A 48 -24.32 14.71 -7.40
N THR A 49 -23.24 14.20 -6.80
CA THR A 49 -22.49 13.11 -7.39
C THR A 49 -23.33 11.86 -7.14
N GLU A 50 -24.02 11.43 -8.18
CA GLU A 50 -24.49 10.06 -8.36
C GLU A 50 -23.26 9.11 -8.33
N GLY A 51 -22.56 9.05 -7.18
CA GLY A 51 -21.33 8.31 -7.00
C GLY A 51 -21.57 7.01 -6.26
N GLU A 52 -20.85 5.98 -6.64
CA GLU A 52 -20.77 4.71 -5.95
C GLU A 52 -20.18 4.91 -4.54
N TRP A 53 -20.88 4.48 -3.48
CA TRP A 53 -20.45 4.64 -2.08
C TRP A 53 -19.56 3.51 -1.59
N VAL A 54 -19.45 2.43 -2.37
CA VAL A 54 -18.72 1.22 -1.96
C VAL A 54 -17.24 1.33 -2.31
N GLY A 55 -16.40 1.30 -1.30
CA GLY A 55 -14.94 1.34 -1.48
C GLY A 55 -14.37 0.08 -2.14
N MET A 56 -13.19 0.22 -2.74
CA MET A 56 -12.46 -0.87 -3.42
C MET A 56 -12.28 -2.12 -2.54
N GLN A 57 -12.10 -1.93 -1.24
CA GLN A 57 -11.90 -3.00 -0.28
C GLN A 57 -13.13 -3.89 -0.14
N THR A 58 -14.31 -3.27 -0.09
CA THR A 58 -15.60 -3.98 0.01
C THR A 58 -15.90 -4.73 -1.28
N MET A 59 -15.57 -4.15 -2.45
CA MET A 59 -15.64 -4.84 -3.73
C MET A 59 -14.72 -6.06 -3.79
N LEU A 60 -13.48 -5.92 -3.27
CA LEU A 60 -12.54 -7.04 -3.15
C LEU A 60 -13.13 -8.17 -2.30
N MET A 61 -13.68 -7.82 -1.15
CA MET A 61 -14.32 -8.78 -0.27
C MET A 61 -15.44 -9.53 -1.00
N GLY A 62 -16.27 -8.82 -1.76
CA GLY A 62 -17.32 -9.42 -2.57
C GLY A 62 -16.78 -10.45 -3.57
N ARG A 63 -15.68 -10.17 -4.25
CA ARG A 63 -15.04 -11.09 -5.19
C ARG A 63 -14.42 -12.31 -4.52
N VAL A 64 -13.80 -12.11 -3.35
CA VAL A 64 -13.30 -13.20 -2.51
C VAL A 64 -14.47 -14.10 -2.06
N VAL A 65 -15.61 -13.52 -1.67
CA VAL A 65 -16.81 -14.29 -1.30
C VAL A 65 -17.32 -15.13 -2.47
N LEU A 66 -17.39 -14.57 -3.69
CA LEU A 66 -17.77 -15.35 -4.88
C LEU A 66 -16.79 -16.50 -5.17
N MET A 67 -15.49 -16.26 -4.96
CA MET A 67 -14.49 -17.33 -5.09
C MET A 67 -14.67 -18.41 -4.05
N LEU A 68 -14.95 -18.06 -2.80
CA LEU A 68 -15.21 -19.01 -1.71
C LEU A 68 -16.54 -19.77 -1.93
N GLU A 69 -17.56 -19.10 -2.46
CA GLU A 69 -18.82 -19.73 -2.89
C GLU A 69 -18.56 -20.82 -3.96
N ALA A 70 -17.72 -20.52 -4.95
CA ALA A 70 -17.34 -21.49 -5.96
C ALA A 70 -16.54 -22.67 -5.36
N LEU A 71 -15.66 -22.42 -4.38
CA LEU A 71 -14.93 -23.48 -3.67
C LEU A 71 -15.85 -24.34 -2.81
N ASP A 72 -16.93 -23.80 -2.28
CA ASP A 72 -17.91 -24.57 -1.49
C ASP A 72 -18.59 -25.68 -2.32
N SER A 73 -18.63 -25.53 -3.64
CA SER A 73 -19.07 -26.59 -4.56
C SER A 73 -18.17 -27.83 -4.55
N PHE A 74 -16.90 -27.69 -4.17
CA PHE A 74 -15.92 -28.79 -4.06
C PHE A 74 -15.80 -29.34 -2.64
N SER A 75 -16.10 -28.52 -1.62
CA SER A 75 -16.03 -28.90 -0.20
C SER A 75 -17.14 -28.24 0.59
N PRO A 76 -18.35 -28.83 0.60
CA PRO A 76 -19.55 -28.23 1.19
C PRO A 76 -19.38 -27.86 2.66
N GLY A 77 -19.72 -26.61 3.01
CA GLY A 77 -19.69 -26.07 4.37
C GLY A 77 -18.38 -25.38 4.78
N SER A 78 -17.28 -25.59 4.05
CA SER A 78 -16.00 -24.95 4.39
C SER A 78 -15.95 -23.47 3.98
N GLY A 79 -16.57 -23.13 2.86
CA GLY A 79 -16.67 -21.76 2.33
C GLY A 79 -17.54 -20.87 3.19
N ALA A 80 -18.73 -21.35 3.56
CA ALA A 80 -19.70 -20.56 4.32
C ALA A 80 -19.18 -20.09 5.69
N MET A 81 -18.48 -20.96 6.43
CA MET A 81 -17.89 -20.61 7.71
C MET A 81 -16.74 -19.59 7.55
N ALA A 82 -15.87 -19.77 6.55
CA ALA A 82 -14.78 -18.84 6.26
C ALA A 82 -15.34 -17.45 5.87
N ILE A 83 -16.39 -17.41 5.07
CA ILE A 83 -17.06 -16.17 4.66
C ILE A 83 -17.65 -15.45 5.88
N GLN A 84 -18.37 -16.17 6.74
CA GLN A 84 -18.96 -15.57 7.94
C GLN A 84 -17.89 -14.92 8.82
N GLN A 85 -16.80 -15.63 9.09
CA GLN A 85 -15.70 -15.10 9.90
C GLN A 85 -15.04 -13.87 9.27
N GLN A 86 -14.97 -13.83 7.94
CA GLN A 86 -14.39 -12.70 7.19
C GLN A 86 -15.27 -11.45 7.22
N LEU A 87 -16.59 -11.62 7.37
CA LEU A 87 -17.56 -10.50 7.38
C LEU A 87 -17.82 -9.93 8.78
N GLU A 88 -17.38 -10.60 9.86
CA GLU A 88 -17.53 -10.09 11.23
C GLU A 88 -16.99 -8.66 11.45
N PRO A 89 -15.79 -8.30 10.93
CA PRO A 89 -15.29 -6.93 11.09
C PRO A 89 -16.17 -5.88 10.41
N MET A 90 -16.77 -6.20 9.25
CA MET A 90 -17.67 -5.28 8.55
C MET A 90 -18.99 -5.10 9.34
N ILE A 91 -19.51 -6.16 9.95
CA ILE A 91 -20.72 -6.09 10.79
C ILE A 91 -20.44 -5.30 12.07
N ALA A 92 -19.23 -5.41 12.59
CA ALA A 92 -18.84 -4.74 13.83
C ALA A 92 -18.33 -3.29 13.62
N SER A 93 -18.14 -2.84 12.39
CA SER A 93 -17.56 -1.50 12.09
C SER A 93 -18.43 -0.34 12.54
N GLY A 94 -19.76 -0.56 12.65
CA GLY A 94 -20.72 0.51 12.91
C GLY A 94 -21.03 1.39 11.69
N ASP A 95 -20.35 1.18 10.56
CA ASP A 95 -20.61 1.87 9.29
C ASP A 95 -21.85 1.25 8.59
N PRO A 96 -22.89 2.07 8.30
CA PRO A 96 -24.08 1.59 7.60
C PRO A 96 -23.78 0.95 6.25
N ILE A 97 -22.80 1.46 5.50
CA ILE A 97 -22.46 0.95 4.16
C ILE A 97 -21.79 -0.41 4.26
N ASP A 98 -20.84 -0.58 5.19
CA ASP A 98 -20.21 -1.87 5.47
C ASP A 98 -21.25 -2.91 5.88
N ASN A 99 -22.19 -2.53 6.74
CA ASN A 99 -23.29 -3.40 7.18
C ASN A 99 -24.21 -3.78 6.03
N MET A 100 -24.56 -2.85 5.12
CA MET A 100 -25.34 -3.17 3.91
C MET A 100 -24.60 -4.15 3.00
N CYS A 101 -23.31 -3.93 2.78
CA CYS A 101 -22.49 -4.81 1.96
C CYS A 101 -22.33 -6.20 2.59
N ALA A 102 -22.12 -6.28 3.90
CA ALA A 102 -22.11 -7.55 4.63
C ALA A 102 -23.45 -8.30 4.49
N ALA A 103 -24.58 -7.59 4.58
CA ALA A 103 -25.90 -8.15 4.38
C ALA A 103 -26.07 -8.75 2.97
N VAL A 104 -25.60 -8.06 1.92
CA VAL A 104 -25.65 -8.55 0.53
C VAL A 104 -24.83 -9.84 0.39
N LEU A 105 -23.59 -9.86 0.93
CA LEU A 105 -22.71 -11.02 0.84
C LEU A 105 -23.22 -12.22 1.64
N LEU A 106 -23.80 -11.98 2.82
CA LEU A 106 -24.47 -13.03 3.61
C LEU A 106 -25.72 -13.58 2.90
N ALA A 107 -26.51 -12.72 2.25
CA ALA A 107 -27.66 -13.16 1.46
C ALA A 107 -27.23 -14.00 0.26
N ARG A 108 -26.15 -13.62 -0.43
CA ARG A 108 -25.57 -14.38 -1.54
C ARG A 108 -25.18 -15.80 -1.11
N THR A 109 -24.61 -15.93 0.07
CA THR A 109 -24.22 -17.23 0.65
C THR A 109 -25.39 -17.97 1.35
N ARG A 110 -26.61 -17.51 1.17
CA ARG A 110 -27.84 -18.07 1.75
C ARG A 110 -27.89 -18.06 3.27
N SER A 111 -27.08 -17.22 3.92
CA SER A 111 -27.11 -16.98 5.37
C SER A 111 -28.15 -15.91 5.72
N TYR A 112 -29.40 -16.15 5.35
CA TYR A 112 -30.47 -15.13 5.35
C TYR A 112 -30.74 -14.51 6.73
N ASP A 113 -30.66 -15.29 7.82
CA ASP A 113 -30.93 -14.75 9.17
C ASP A 113 -29.87 -13.74 9.55
N ARG A 114 -28.59 -14.05 9.30
CA ARG A 114 -27.48 -13.11 9.54
C ARG A 114 -27.50 -11.93 8.57
N ALA A 115 -27.92 -12.16 7.33
CA ALA A 115 -28.12 -11.06 6.37
C ALA A 115 -29.14 -10.05 6.87
N ARG A 116 -30.25 -10.51 7.47
CA ARG A 116 -31.27 -9.64 8.09
C ARG A 116 -30.74 -8.90 9.30
N GLU A 117 -29.92 -9.56 10.15
CA GLU A 117 -29.27 -8.91 11.28
C GLU A 117 -28.36 -7.77 10.81
N ALA A 118 -27.50 -8.03 9.80
CA ALA A 118 -26.61 -7.01 9.24
C ALA A 118 -27.38 -5.87 8.57
N ALA A 119 -28.45 -6.17 7.80
CA ALA A 119 -29.28 -5.15 7.17
C ALA A 119 -30.01 -4.29 8.19
N LYS A 120 -30.48 -4.88 9.30
CA LYS A 120 -31.08 -4.15 10.40
C LYS A 120 -30.05 -3.26 11.11
N ALA A 121 -28.84 -3.76 11.37
CA ALA A 121 -27.76 -2.96 11.93
C ALA A 121 -27.42 -1.75 11.05
N ALA A 122 -27.43 -1.91 9.72
CA ALA A 122 -27.24 -0.80 8.79
C ALA A 122 -28.30 0.30 8.96
N VAL A 123 -29.56 -0.09 9.12
CA VAL A 123 -30.66 0.87 9.38
C VAL A 123 -30.49 1.54 10.74
N ASP A 124 -30.20 0.77 11.78
CA ASP A 124 -30.05 1.29 13.15
C ASP A 124 -28.86 2.31 13.20
N HIS A 125 -27.74 2.01 12.57
CA HIS A 125 -26.57 2.91 12.50
C HIS A 125 -26.85 4.14 11.65
N ALA A 126 -27.47 3.99 10.46
CA ALA A 126 -27.85 5.12 9.61
C ALA A 126 -28.88 6.05 10.28
N ALA A 127 -29.78 5.51 11.09
CA ALA A 127 -30.76 6.29 11.86
C ALA A 127 -30.11 7.07 13.02
N ALA A 128 -28.96 6.60 13.53
CA ALA A 128 -28.19 7.27 14.56
C ALA A 128 -27.27 8.39 14.02
N ASP A 129 -26.99 8.37 12.70
CA ASP A 129 -26.18 9.37 12.04
C ASP A 129 -26.96 10.69 11.85
N THR A 130 -26.53 11.73 12.55
CA THR A 130 -27.13 13.07 12.51
C THR A 130 -26.49 14.00 11.48
N SER A 131 -25.50 13.51 10.72
CA SER A 131 -24.84 14.28 9.66
C SER A 131 -25.76 14.51 8.45
N SER A 132 -25.33 15.35 7.52
CA SER A 132 -26.04 15.58 6.24
C SER A 132 -26.18 14.31 5.39
N HIS A 133 -25.31 13.31 5.61
CA HIS A 133 -25.32 12.02 4.93
C HIS A 133 -26.28 10.98 5.55
N GLY A 134 -26.68 11.17 6.80
CA GLY A 134 -27.58 10.26 7.51
C GLY A 134 -28.90 9.95 6.78
N PRO A 135 -29.71 10.96 6.39
CA PRO A 135 -30.99 10.70 5.73
C PRO A 135 -30.92 9.94 4.39
N PRO A 136 -30.01 10.26 3.45
CA PRO A 136 -29.85 9.47 2.25
C PRO A 136 -29.38 8.05 2.50
N THR A 137 -28.47 7.85 3.48
CA THR A 137 -27.97 6.53 3.86
C THR A 137 -29.05 5.68 4.51
N LEU A 138 -29.89 6.28 5.38
CA LEU A 138 -31.03 5.61 5.99
C LEU A 138 -32.04 5.14 4.94
N ALA A 139 -32.37 6.01 3.98
CA ALA A 139 -33.29 5.64 2.89
C ALA A 139 -32.78 4.47 2.05
N LEU A 140 -31.46 4.41 1.79
CA LEU A 140 -30.82 3.30 1.10
C LEU A 140 -30.83 2.03 1.96
N ALA A 141 -30.46 2.12 3.25
CA ALA A 141 -30.43 0.99 4.17
C ALA A 141 -31.81 0.33 4.33
N GLU A 142 -32.88 1.13 4.44
CA GLU A 142 -34.24 0.63 4.50
C GLU A 142 -34.65 -0.10 3.20
N ARG A 143 -34.20 0.36 2.04
CA ARG A 143 -34.48 -0.31 0.76
C ARG A 143 -33.72 -1.64 0.67
N VAL A 144 -32.45 -1.66 1.03
CA VAL A 144 -31.63 -2.88 1.10
C VAL A 144 -32.28 -3.88 2.08
N GLN A 145 -32.69 -3.43 3.26
CA GLN A 145 -33.36 -4.28 4.24
C GLN A 145 -34.66 -4.91 3.67
N ARG A 146 -35.50 -4.13 3.02
CA ARG A 146 -36.74 -4.69 2.40
C ARG A 146 -36.45 -5.81 1.40
N VAL A 147 -35.38 -5.63 0.57
CA VAL A 147 -35.00 -6.69 -0.38
C VAL A 147 -34.46 -7.91 0.37
N ILE A 148 -33.62 -7.74 1.37
CA ILE A 148 -33.03 -8.82 2.18
C ILE A 148 -34.14 -9.58 2.94
N ASP A 149 -35.11 -8.88 3.53
CA ASP A 149 -36.23 -9.49 4.28
C ASP A 149 -37.14 -10.35 3.38
N SER A 150 -37.24 -9.99 2.11
CA SER A 150 -38.00 -10.75 1.12
C SER A 150 -37.30 -12.01 0.61
N LEU A 151 -35.98 -12.12 0.85
CA LEU A 151 -35.17 -13.28 0.49
C LEU A 151 -35.41 -14.45 1.48
N ASN A 152 -35.65 -15.63 0.96
CA ASN A 152 -35.72 -16.87 1.74
C ASN A 152 -35.26 -18.08 0.92
N ALA A 153 -34.97 -19.20 1.60
CA ALA A 153 -34.50 -20.43 0.97
C ALA A 153 -35.54 -21.08 -0.03
N GLU A 154 -36.79 -20.73 0.11
CA GLU A 154 -37.88 -21.29 -0.69
C GLU A 154 -38.26 -20.44 -1.90
N SER A 155 -37.74 -19.21 -2.00
CA SER A 155 -37.98 -18.30 -3.12
C SER A 155 -37.44 -18.88 -4.43
N ARG A 156 -38.37 -19.31 -5.33
CA ARG A 156 -38.01 -19.91 -6.62
C ARG A 156 -38.14 -18.97 -7.82
N GLY A 157 -38.75 -17.79 -7.65
CA GLY A 157 -38.96 -16.78 -8.69
C GLY A 157 -38.12 -15.51 -8.45
N SER A 158 -38.17 -14.57 -9.43
CA SER A 158 -37.65 -13.20 -9.21
C SER A 158 -38.53 -12.49 -8.20
N LEU A 159 -37.94 -11.71 -7.32
CA LEU A 159 -38.68 -10.84 -6.42
C LEU A 159 -39.21 -9.63 -7.21
N ASP A 160 -40.38 -9.14 -6.80
CA ASP A 160 -40.95 -7.91 -7.35
C ASP A 160 -40.30 -6.72 -6.63
N ILE A 161 -39.25 -6.14 -7.25
CA ILE A 161 -38.52 -4.99 -6.76
C ILE A 161 -38.85 -3.80 -7.65
N SER A 162 -39.30 -2.69 -7.04
CA SER A 162 -39.64 -1.49 -7.78
C SER A 162 -38.43 -0.97 -8.60
N ALA A 163 -38.71 -0.33 -9.74
CA ALA A 163 -37.65 0.27 -10.57
C ALA A 163 -36.85 1.34 -9.78
N GLU A 164 -37.54 2.10 -8.92
CA GLU A 164 -36.95 3.12 -8.06
C GLU A 164 -35.97 2.51 -7.02
N ASP A 165 -36.38 1.40 -6.33
CA ASP A 165 -35.53 0.72 -5.37
C ASP A 165 -34.29 0.14 -6.08
N ARG A 166 -34.47 -0.44 -7.27
CA ARG A 166 -33.39 -0.96 -8.08
C ARG A 166 -32.38 0.12 -8.46
N GLU A 167 -32.86 1.22 -9.05
CA GLU A 167 -32.04 2.34 -9.50
C GLU A 167 -31.21 2.94 -8.35
N MET A 168 -31.85 3.16 -7.19
CA MET A 168 -31.17 3.66 -6.01
C MET A 168 -30.13 2.68 -5.47
N ILE A 169 -30.46 1.39 -5.34
CA ILE A 169 -29.53 0.39 -4.80
C ILE A 169 -28.35 0.16 -5.77
N GLU A 170 -28.61 0.00 -7.07
CA GLU A 170 -27.55 -0.20 -8.06
C GLU A 170 -26.71 1.07 -8.23
N GLY A 171 -27.31 2.26 -8.20
CA GLY A 171 -26.61 3.53 -8.34
C GLY A 171 -25.70 3.88 -7.15
N ARG A 172 -26.13 3.54 -5.92
CA ARG A 172 -25.35 3.89 -4.70
C ARG A 172 -24.39 2.79 -4.25
N LEU A 173 -24.78 1.53 -4.38
CA LEU A 173 -23.95 0.37 -4.02
C LEU A 173 -23.19 -0.21 -5.22
N GLY A 174 -23.39 0.30 -6.43
CA GLY A 174 -22.68 -0.11 -7.63
C GLY A 174 -22.69 -1.63 -7.82
N TRP A 175 -21.52 -2.23 -7.90
CA TRP A 175 -21.33 -3.67 -8.06
C TRP A 175 -22.04 -4.51 -6.97
N MET A 176 -22.02 -4.06 -5.71
CA MET A 176 -22.72 -4.73 -4.60
C MET A 176 -24.24 -4.67 -4.78
N GLY A 177 -24.77 -3.55 -5.28
CA GLY A 177 -26.19 -3.42 -5.61
C GLY A 177 -26.60 -4.37 -6.73
N GLN A 178 -25.79 -4.49 -7.78
CA GLN A 178 -26.01 -5.46 -8.86
C GLN A 178 -25.95 -6.90 -8.34
N LEU A 179 -25.05 -7.20 -7.40
CA LEU A 179 -24.97 -8.51 -6.76
C LEU A 179 -26.22 -8.84 -5.94
N LEU A 180 -26.77 -7.86 -5.22
CA LEU A 180 -28.03 -8.02 -4.49
C LEU A 180 -29.19 -8.29 -5.46
N MET A 181 -29.30 -7.52 -6.56
CA MET A 181 -30.32 -7.73 -7.58
C MET A 181 -30.20 -9.12 -8.23
N SER A 182 -28.99 -9.57 -8.52
CA SER A 182 -28.74 -10.92 -9.04
C SER A 182 -29.15 -11.99 -8.02
N THR A 183 -28.83 -11.79 -6.74
CA THR A 183 -29.24 -12.68 -5.64
C THR A 183 -30.77 -12.76 -5.53
N ALA A 184 -31.46 -11.65 -5.75
CA ALA A 184 -32.92 -11.57 -5.85
C ALA A 184 -33.48 -12.05 -7.19
N ARG A 185 -32.62 -12.57 -8.10
CA ARG A 185 -32.95 -13.05 -9.45
C ARG A 185 -33.57 -11.99 -10.38
N ASN A 186 -33.23 -10.75 -10.16
CA ASN A 186 -33.67 -9.61 -10.96
C ASN A 186 -32.62 -9.05 -11.91
N ASN A 187 -31.42 -9.68 -11.98
CA ASN A 187 -30.35 -9.27 -12.87
C ASN A 187 -29.61 -10.50 -13.45
N ALA A 188 -30.22 -11.13 -14.45
CA ALA A 188 -29.66 -12.31 -15.10
C ALA A 188 -28.39 -11.99 -15.92
N GLU A 189 -28.33 -10.80 -16.52
CA GLU A 189 -27.17 -10.35 -17.30
C GLU A 189 -25.93 -10.22 -16.42
N PHE A 190 -26.09 -9.62 -15.24
CA PHE A 190 -25.03 -9.54 -14.26
C PHE A 190 -24.58 -10.92 -13.77
N GLU A 191 -25.52 -11.83 -13.48
CA GLU A 191 -25.20 -13.21 -13.07
C GLU A 191 -24.35 -13.92 -14.12
N GLU A 192 -24.68 -13.76 -15.41
CA GLU A 192 -23.88 -14.31 -16.51
C GLU A 192 -22.49 -13.67 -16.59
N SER A 193 -22.40 -12.36 -16.35
CA SER A 193 -21.12 -11.63 -16.37
C SER A 193 -20.17 -12.09 -15.28
N ILE A 194 -20.67 -12.43 -14.08
CA ILE A 194 -19.86 -12.90 -12.95
C ILE A 194 -19.64 -14.41 -12.93
N ALA A 195 -20.34 -15.20 -13.72
CA ALA A 195 -20.25 -16.67 -13.69
C ALA A 195 -18.82 -17.21 -13.91
N GLY A 196 -18.02 -16.52 -14.73
CA GLY A 196 -16.62 -16.85 -14.96
C GLY A 196 -15.62 -16.23 -13.97
N LEU A 197 -16.07 -15.30 -13.13
CA LEU A 197 -15.21 -14.52 -12.23
C LEU A 197 -14.46 -15.40 -11.22
N PRO A 198 -15.09 -16.35 -10.52
CA PRO A 198 -14.41 -17.21 -9.55
C PRO A 198 -13.23 -17.98 -10.16
N LEU A 199 -13.40 -18.50 -11.39
CA LEU A 199 -12.35 -19.26 -12.07
C LEU A 199 -11.22 -18.34 -12.53
N ARG A 200 -11.52 -17.14 -13.04
CA ARG A 200 -10.51 -16.16 -13.46
C ARG A 200 -9.72 -15.62 -12.27
N VAL A 201 -10.41 -15.17 -11.25
CA VAL A 201 -9.79 -14.62 -10.04
C VAL A 201 -9.05 -15.70 -9.26
N GLY A 202 -9.69 -16.83 -8.99
CA GLY A 202 -9.08 -17.97 -8.30
C GLY A 202 -7.88 -18.55 -9.07
N GLY A 203 -7.99 -18.67 -10.40
CA GLY A 203 -6.88 -19.09 -11.26
C GLY A 203 -5.71 -18.11 -11.26
N ALA A 204 -6.00 -16.81 -11.30
CA ALA A 204 -4.97 -15.77 -11.21
C ALA A 204 -4.25 -15.79 -9.84
N PHE A 205 -5.01 -15.92 -8.74
CA PHE A 205 -4.43 -16.08 -7.40
C PHE A 205 -3.58 -17.36 -7.27
N LEU A 206 -4.10 -18.49 -7.76
CA LEU A 206 -3.35 -19.75 -7.73
C LEU A 206 -2.04 -19.63 -8.49
N LEU A 207 -2.08 -19.08 -9.70
CA LEU A 207 -0.89 -18.84 -10.52
C LEU A 207 0.08 -17.88 -9.83
N PHE A 208 -0.43 -16.79 -9.23
CA PHE A 208 0.36 -15.85 -8.47
C PHE A 208 1.07 -16.53 -7.29
N PHE A 209 0.35 -17.28 -6.45
CA PHE A 209 0.94 -17.98 -5.31
C PHE A 209 1.92 -19.08 -5.74
N LEU A 210 1.66 -19.77 -6.85
CA LEU A 210 2.59 -20.75 -7.42
C LEU A 210 3.91 -20.06 -7.83
N ILE A 211 3.83 -18.97 -8.60
CA ILE A 211 5.00 -18.21 -9.03
C ILE A 211 5.74 -17.62 -7.82
N ALA A 212 5.02 -17.02 -6.88
CA ALA A 212 5.60 -16.46 -5.66
C ALA A 212 6.25 -17.54 -4.80
N GLY A 213 5.62 -18.72 -4.70
CA GLY A 213 6.18 -19.88 -3.98
C GLY A 213 7.48 -20.40 -4.60
N ILE A 214 7.51 -20.57 -5.94
CA ILE A 214 8.73 -20.98 -6.66
C ILE A 214 9.83 -19.91 -6.51
N ALA A 215 9.49 -18.64 -6.69
CA ALA A 215 10.44 -17.54 -6.53
C ALA A 215 10.96 -17.44 -5.09
N GLY A 216 10.08 -17.58 -4.09
CA GLY A 216 10.43 -17.57 -2.67
C GLY A 216 11.32 -18.74 -2.27
N LEU A 217 11.05 -19.94 -2.80
CA LEU A 217 11.94 -21.10 -2.61
C LEU A 217 13.32 -20.84 -3.21
N GLY A 218 13.37 -20.36 -4.46
CA GLY A 218 14.63 -19.96 -5.10
C GLY A 218 15.37 -18.87 -4.31
N GLY A 219 14.65 -17.87 -3.81
CA GLY A 219 15.17 -16.81 -2.95
C GLY A 219 15.71 -17.33 -1.62
N THR A 220 15.03 -18.28 -1.00
CA THR A 220 15.48 -18.94 0.24
C THR A 220 16.79 -19.71 0.00
N ILE A 221 16.84 -20.53 -1.05
CA ILE A 221 18.04 -21.27 -1.44
C ILE A 221 19.20 -20.31 -1.68
N TRP A 222 18.95 -19.22 -2.43
CA TRP A 222 19.96 -18.20 -2.69
C TRP A 222 20.41 -17.50 -1.40
N GLY A 223 19.49 -17.16 -0.50
CA GLY A 223 19.78 -16.59 0.81
C GLY A 223 20.70 -17.50 1.65
N VAL A 224 20.42 -18.81 1.68
CA VAL A 224 21.28 -19.81 2.34
C VAL A 224 22.68 -19.84 1.70
N VAL A 225 22.77 -19.80 0.36
CA VAL A 225 24.07 -19.73 -0.34
C VAL A 225 24.84 -18.47 0.07
N LEU A 226 24.18 -17.33 0.20
CA LEU A 226 24.83 -16.09 0.64
C LEU A 226 25.33 -16.19 2.09
N ILE A 227 24.54 -16.76 3.00
CA ILE A 227 24.94 -16.99 4.40
C ILE A 227 26.16 -17.92 4.46
N VAL A 228 26.15 -19.04 3.72
CA VAL A 228 27.29 -19.96 3.67
C VAL A 228 28.54 -19.30 3.10
N ARG A 229 28.41 -18.48 2.04
CA ARG A 229 29.52 -17.71 1.48
C ARG A 229 30.05 -16.67 2.47
N ALA A 230 29.17 -16.00 3.20
CA ALA A 230 29.56 -15.06 4.24
C ALA A 230 30.34 -15.76 5.36
N ALA A 231 29.85 -16.91 5.85
CA ALA A 231 30.52 -17.72 6.88
C ALA A 231 31.89 -18.25 6.45
N LYS A 232 32.04 -18.56 5.15
CA LYS A 232 33.34 -19.00 4.56
C LYS A 232 34.25 -17.84 4.18
N GLY A 233 33.85 -16.56 4.35
CA GLY A 233 34.60 -15.40 3.93
C GLY A 233 34.74 -15.23 2.40
N THR A 234 33.90 -15.95 1.62
CA THR A 234 33.93 -15.95 0.15
C THR A 234 32.83 -15.08 -0.47
N LEU A 235 32.06 -14.33 0.35
CA LEU A 235 31.05 -13.41 -0.13
C LEU A 235 31.70 -12.21 -0.79
N ALA A 236 31.46 -12.03 -2.10
CA ALA A 236 31.96 -10.87 -2.83
C ALA A 236 31.05 -9.66 -2.52
N LEU A 237 31.60 -8.69 -1.80
CA LEU A 237 30.97 -7.40 -1.54
C LEU A 237 31.55 -6.35 -2.49
N HIS A 238 30.66 -5.58 -3.13
CA HIS A 238 31.06 -4.59 -4.14
C HIS A 238 30.83 -3.14 -3.67
N LEU A 239 30.16 -2.95 -2.53
CA LEU A 239 30.05 -1.61 -1.93
C LEU A 239 31.38 -1.19 -1.33
N ASN A 240 31.99 -0.16 -1.90
CA ASN A 240 33.22 0.42 -1.36
C ASN A 240 32.88 1.42 -0.24
N THR A 241 33.20 1.06 1.00
CA THR A 241 32.93 1.87 2.21
C THR A 241 34.09 2.81 2.56
N ARG A 242 35.15 2.89 1.75
CA ARG A 242 36.29 3.76 1.98
C ARG A 242 36.34 4.95 1.02
N GLY A 243 35.19 5.34 0.49
CA GLY A 243 35.08 6.43 -0.48
C GLY A 243 35.18 7.81 0.15
N GLY A 244 35.56 8.80 -0.67
CA GLY A 244 35.88 10.15 -0.24
C GLY A 244 34.71 11.05 0.16
N ILE A 245 33.43 10.69 -0.13
CA ILE A 245 32.26 11.54 0.18
C ILE A 245 31.59 11.20 1.53
N GLY A 246 32.16 10.30 2.32
CA GLY A 246 31.54 9.79 3.55
C GLY A 246 31.07 10.88 4.52
N SER A 247 31.80 12.01 4.63
CA SER A 247 31.42 13.15 5.48
C SER A 247 30.25 13.98 4.92
N ASP A 248 29.96 13.89 3.62
CA ASP A 248 28.90 14.66 2.96
C ASP A 248 27.56 13.88 2.91
N LEU A 249 27.61 12.54 3.00
CA LEU A 249 26.44 11.68 2.90
C LEU A 249 25.31 12.02 3.89
N PRO A 250 25.57 12.21 5.20
CA PRO A 250 24.50 12.56 6.14
C PRO A 250 23.89 13.92 5.84
N TRP A 251 24.67 14.86 5.30
CA TRP A 251 24.15 16.17 4.89
C TRP A 251 23.29 16.09 3.64
N ILE A 252 23.63 15.24 2.67
CA ILE A 252 22.75 15.00 1.52
C ILE A 252 21.38 14.52 2.03
N PHE A 253 21.35 13.55 2.94
CA PHE A 253 20.11 13.01 3.45
C PHE A 253 19.32 14.02 4.29
N ALA A 254 19.99 14.77 5.16
CA ALA A 254 19.37 15.82 5.97
C ALA A 254 18.77 16.95 5.11
N VAL A 255 19.51 17.44 4.12
CA VAL A 255 19.04 18.49 3.21
C VAL A 255 17.86 17.98 2.36
N TRP A 256 17.95 16.76 1.87
CA TRP A 256 16.84 16.14 1.15
C TRP A 256 15.57 16.09 2.00
N PHE A 257 15.68 15.66 3.25
CA PHE A 257 14.53 15.52 4.14
C PHE A 257 13.88 16.89 4.43
N VAL A 258 14.70 17.91 4.70
CA VAL A 258 14.21 19.28 4.90
C VAL A 258 13.55 19.83 3.64
N LEU A 259 14.15 19.60 2.47
CA LEU A 259 13.55 20.01 1.20
C LEU A 259 12.23 19.28 0.93
N MET A 260 12.17 17.98 1.20
CA MET A 260 10.96 17.18 1.05
C MET A 260 9.81 17.74 1.91
N LEU A 261 10.06 17.96 3.20
CA LEU A 261 9.06 18.55 4.10
C LEU A 261 8.67 19.97 3.65
N GLY A 262 9.62 20.80 3.30
CA GLY A 262 9.36 22.18 2.86
C GLY A 262 8.52 22.23 1.58
N VAL A 263 8.86 21.40 0.59
CA VAL A 263 8.11 21.34 -0.68
C VAL A 263 6.71 20.74 -0.43
N SER A 264 6.58 19.75 0.46
CA SER A 264 5.29 19.17 0.82
C SER A 264 4.36 20.19 1.50
N VAL A 265 4.88 21.00 2.43
CA VAL A 265 4.11 22.09 3.06
C VAL A 265 3.67 23.12 2.02
N VAL A 266 4.57 23.56 1.13
CA VAL A 266 4.23 24.51 0.06
C VAL A 266 3.19 23.91 -0.89
N ALA A 267 3.31 22.64 -1.21
CA ALA A 267 2.34 21.93 -2.05
C ALA A 267 0.96 21.88 -1.39
N GLY A 268 0.88 21.54 -0.08
CA GLY A 268 -0.36 21.58 0.69
C GLY A 268 -1.02 22.97 0.66
N LEU A 269 -0.26 24.03 0.96
CA LEU A 269 -0.76 25.41 0.92
C LEU A 269 -1.26 25.83 -0.47
N ILE A 270 -0.68 25.31 -1.55
CA ILE A 270 -1.15 25.56 -2.91
C ILE A 270 -2.49 24.85 -3.15
N VAL A 271 -2.60 23.59 -2.73
CA VAL A 271 -3.84 22.81 -2.89
C VAL A 271 -5.00 23.44 -2.11
N GLU A 272 -4.80 23.83 -0.85
CA GLU A 272 -5.81 24.51 -0.05
C GLU A 272 -6.29 25.85 -0.64
N ARG A 273 -5.41 26.54 -1.36
CA ARG A 273 -5.74 27.89 -1.89
C ARG A 273 -6.45 27.86 -3.23
N GLU A 274 -6.33 26.77 -3.97
CA GLU A 274 -6.91 26.61 -5.29
C GLU A 274 -7.73 25.31 -5.36
N GLU A 275 -9.02 25.37 -5.00
CA GLU A 275 -10.01 24.29 -5.19
C GLU A 275 -10.09 23.77 -6.64
N ARG A 276 -9.30 24.34 -7.55
CA ARG A 276 -9.31 24.07 -8.99
C ARG A 276 -8.08 23.30 -9.50
N LEU A 277 -7.13 22.90 -8.65
CA LEU A 277 -5.93 22.19 -9.08
C LEU A 277 -6.11 20.66 -9.16
N GLY A 278 -7.33 20.18 -9.37
CA GLY A 278 -7.62 18.77 -9.63
C GLY A 278 -6.96 18.26 -10.93
N GLY A 279 -6.75 16.97 -11.03
CA GLY A 279 -6.26 16.30 -12.22
C GLY A 279 -4.75 16.48 -12.48
N VAL A 280 -4.39 16.86 -13.68
CA VAL A 280 -2.98 16.96 -14.15
C VAL A 280 -2.12 17.89 -13.29
N SER A 281 -2.70 18.98 -12.77
CA SER A 281 -1.98 19.92 -11.90
C SER A 281 -1.55 19.31 -10.57
N GLY A 282 -2.42 18.54 -9.94
CA GLY A 282 -2.09 17.79 -8.69
C GLY A 282 -0.95 16.79 -8.91
N THR A 283 -0.95 16.10 -10.04
CA THR A 283 0.10 15.12 -10.39
C THR A 283 1.45 15.80 -10.65
N ILE A 284 1.45 16.96 -11.31
CA ILE A 284 2.68 17.75 -11.52
C ILE A 284 3.25 18.20 -10.17
N LEU A 285 2.40 18.64 -9.25
CA LEU A 285 2.80 19.05 -7.92
C LEU A 285 3.38 17.87 -7.12
N GLN A 286 2.76 16.70 -7.22
CA GLN A 286 3.28 15.47 -6.61
C GLN A 286 4.65 15.09 -7.16
N LEU A 287 4.87 15.18 -8.48
CA LEU A 287 6.18 14.99 -9.08
C LEU A 287 7.20 16.02 -8.60
N ALA A 288 6.80 17.27 -8.42
CA ALA A 288 7.67 18.30 -7.89
C ALA A 288 8.12 17.99 -6.46
N VAL A 289 7.21 17.55 -5.59
CA VAL A 289 7.51 17.12 -4.21
C VAL A 289 8.53 15.97 -4.21
N MET A 290 8.47 15.06 -5.18
CA MET A 290 9.40 13.94 -5.27
C MET A 290 10.77 14.34 -5.86
N VAL A 291 10.79 15.17 -6.89
CA VAL A 291 11.99 15.40 -7.71
C VAL A 291 12.81 16.57 -7.15
N LEU A 292 12.18 17.67 -6.71
CA LEU A 292 12.91 18.85 -6.25
C LEU A 292 13.85 18.55 -5.08
N PRO A 293 13.53 17.72 -4.09
CA PRO A 293 14.45 17.39 -3.01
C PRO A 293 15.74 16.70 -3.46
N LEU A 294 15.77 16.09 -4.68
CA LEU A 294 17.00 15.54 -5.26
C LEU A 294 18.09 16.59 -5.49
N LEU A 295 17.75 17.88 -5.47
CA LEU A 295 18.76 18.97 -5.46
C LEU A 295 19.76 18.81 -4.31
N ALA A 296 19.40 18.11 -3.24
CA ALA A 296 20.34 17.75 -2.17
C ALA A 296 21.58 16.97 -2.67
N LEU A 297 21.48 16.25 -3.79
CA LEU A 297 22.60 15.54 -4.41
C LEU A 297 23.70 16.49 -4.95
N ALA A 298 23.36 17.77 -5.16
CA ALA A 298 24.34 18.79 -5.53
C ALA A 298 25.24 19.20 -4.36
N TRP A 299 24.90 18.89 -3.12
CA TRP A 299 25.67 19.29 -1.93
C TRP A 299 27.16 18.98 -2.01
N PRO A 300 27.62 17.74 -2.33
CA PRO A 300 29.04 17.46 -2.47
C PRO A 300 29.70 18.22 -3.62
N VAL A 301 28.93 18.48 -4.70
CA VAL A 301 29.44 19.22 -5.87
C VAL A 301 29.70 20.69 -5.51
N VAL A 302 28.78 21.33 -4.79
CA VAL A 302 28.93 22.69 -4.26
C VAL A 302 30.16 22.76 -3.33
N ARG A 303 30.51 21.67 -2.65
CA ARG A 303 31.68 21.53 -1.81
C ARG A 303 32.95 21.15 -2.59
N GLY A 304 32.94 21.20 -3.92
CA GLY A 304 34.10 21.01 -4.78
C GLY A 304 34.37 19.56 -5.21
N ARG A 305 33.42 18.64 -5.03
CA ARG A 305 33.54 17.26 -5.52
C ARG A 305 33.14 17.16 -6.98
N ALA A 306 33.83 16.34 -7.75
CA ALA A 306 33.44 16.04 -9.12
C ALA A 306 32.17 15.19 -9.12
N TRP A 307 31.17 15.56 -9.95
CA TRP A 307 29.91 14.80 -10.08
C TRP A 307 30.13 13.34 -10.47
N ALA A 308 31.15 13.08 -11.30
CA ALA A 308 31.50 11.72 -11.70
C ALA A 308 31.88 10.81 -10.52
N ASP A 309 32.54 11.36 -9.51
CA ASP A 309 32.90 10.63 -8.29
C ASP A 309 31.67 10.45 -7.38
N VAL A 310 30.89 11.51 -7.20
CA VAL A 310 29.62 11.46 -6.42
C VAL A 310 28.72 10.36 -6.93
N ARG A 311 28.39 10.37 -8.22
CA ARG A 311 27.50 9.36 -8.82
C ARG A 311 28.05 7.93 -8.72
N ARG A 312 29.36 7.74 -8.87
CA ARG A 312 30.00 6.44 -8.73
C ARG A 312 29.88 5.92 -7.31
N GLU A 313 30.14 6.77 -6.35
CA GLU A 313 30.08 6.42 -4.93
C GLU A 313 28.65 6.16 -4.47
N LEU A 314 27.66 6.90 -4.96
CA LEU A 314 26.25 6.63 -4.73
C LEU A 314 25.77 5.35 -5.39
N GLY A 315 26.49 4.82 -6.39
CA GLY A 315 26.11 3.63 -7.14
C GLY A 315 25.28 3.91 -8.39
N LEU A 316 25.29 5.14 -8.85
CA LEU A 316 24.63 5.56 -10.09
C LEU A 316 25.50 5.22 -11.31
N HIS A 317 25.71 3.93 -11.54
CA HIS A 317 26.48 3.38 -12.67
C HIS A 317 25.88 2.04 -13.11
N SER A 318 26.20 1.63 -14.33
CA SER A 318 25.67 0.42 -14.97
C SER A 318 26.13 -0.92 -14.38
N GLY A 319 26.93 -0.90 -13.29
CA GLY A 319 27.44 -2.13 -12.67
C GLY A 319 28.17 -3.04 -13.64
N LYS A 320 27.77 -4.30 -13.71
CA LYS A 320 28.27 -5.31 -14.66
C LYS A 320 27.53 -5.30 -16.01
N GLY A 321 26.75 -4.28 -16.26
CA GLY A 321 25.90 -4.10 -17.46
C GLY A 321 24.42 -4.04 -17.10
N ILE A 322 23.69 -3.08 -17.68
CA ILE A 322 22.30 -2.75 -17.33
C ILE A 322 21.41 -4.00 -17.28
N TRP A 323 21.41 -4.82 -18.32
CA TRP A 323 20.57 -6.01 -18.40
C TRP A 323 20.89 -7.07 -17.34
N LYS A 324 22.19 -7.18 -16.94
CA LYS A 324 22.60 -8.07 -15.84
C LYS A 324 22.14 -7.54 -14.50
N GLU A 325 22.15 -6.22 -14.31
CA GLU A 325 21.64 -5.61 -13.09
C GLU A 325 20.11 -5.73 -13.01
N VAL A 326 19.41 -5.56 -14.12
CA VAL A 326 17.94 -5.79 -14.21
C VAL A 326 17.61 -7.24 -13.84
N ALA A 327 18.27 -8.22 -14.47
CA ALA A 327 18.05 -9.63 -14.15
C ALA A 327 18.36 -9.93 -12.67
N TYR A 328 19.42 -9.31 -12.11
CA TYR A 328 19.75 -9.47 -10.71
C TYR A 328 18.72 -8.82 -9.77
N GLY A 329 18.03 -7.77 -10.22
CA GLY A 329 16.91 -7.16 -9.49
C GLY A 329 15.81 -8.16 -9.17
N PHE A 330 15.43 -9.02 -10.11
CA PHE A 330 14.48 -10.11 -9.86
C PHE A 330 15.01 -11.14 -8.86
N THR A 331 16.33 -11.41 -8.85
CA THR A 331 16.95 -12.26 -7.82
C THR A 331 16.88 -11.61 -6.43
N VAL A 332 17.11 -10.30 -6.34
CA VAL A 332 16.94 -9.53 -5.09
C VAL A 332 15.51 -9.60 -4.61
N TYR A 333 14.53 -9.43 -5.50
CA TYR A 333 13.11 -9.53 -5.16
C TYR A 333 12.73 -10.95 -4.69
N ALA A 334 13.18 -11.99 -5.39
CA ALA A 334 12.97 -13.37 -4.96
C ALA A 334 13.54 -13.63 -3.56
N THR A 335 14.71 -13.06 -3.24
CA THR A 335 15.31 -13.15 -1.90
C THR A 335 14.51 -12.35 -0.86
N ALA A 336 13.78 -11.30 -1.27
CA ALA A 336 12.92 -10.52 -0.39
C ALA A 336 11.67 -11.29 0.05
N ILE A 337 11.14 -12.21 -0.78
CA ILE A 337 9.89 -12.94 -0.49
C ILE A 337 9.91 -13.65 0.88
N PRO A 338 10.91 -14.49 1.22
CA PRO A 338 10.94 -15.13 2.55
C PRO A 338 11.10 -14.13 3.70
N LEU A 339 11.82 -13.01 3.49
CA LEU A 339 11.94 -11.94 4.48
C LEU A 339 10.59 -11.23 4.67
N LEU A 340 9.90 -10.97 3.57
CA LEU A 340 8.58 -10.34 3.56
C LEU A 340 7.55 -11.19 4.30
N LEU A 341 7.54 -12.52 4.09
CA LEU A 341 6.70 -13.44 4.85
C LEU A 341 7.00 -13.38 6.36
N GLY A 342 8.28 -13.30 6.73
CA GLY A 342 8.68 -13.08 8.13
C GLY A 342 8.17 -11.75 8.67
N GLY A 343 8.25 -10.67 7.88
CA GLY A 343 7.70 -9.35 8.22
C GLY A 343 6.19 -9.36 8.42
N VAL A 344 5.45 -10.07 7.56
CA VAL A 344 4.00 -10.26 7.71
C VAL A 344 3.66 -11.01 9.00
N ILE A 345 4.36 -12.10 9.30
CA ILE A 345 4.15 -12.86 10.56
C ILE A 345 4.39 -11.96 11.77
N ILE A 346 5.46 -11.17 11.78
CA ILE A 346 5.76 -10.23 12.88
C ILE A 346 4.65 -9.18 12.99
N ALA A 347 4.18 -8.61 11.87
CA ALA A 347 3.10 -7.65 11.84
C ALA A 347 1.79 -8.23 12.41
N MET A 348 1.43 -9.46 12.01
CA MET A 348 0.25 -10.16 12.53
C MET A 348 0.33 -10.42 14.04
N ILE A 349 1.50 -10.86 14.53
CA ILE A 349 1.70 -11.07 15.98
C ILE A 349 1.60 -9.74 16.73
N ALA A 350 2.24 -8.68 16.23
CA ALA A 350 2.19 -7.36 16.87
C ALA A 350 0.76 -6.80 16.93
N SER A 351 0.00 -6.92 15.84
CA SER A 351 -1.40 -6.50 15.77
C SER A 351 -2.27 -7.30 16.77
N ALA A 352 -2.12 -8.62 16.81
CA ALA A 352 -2.85 -9.48 17.74
C ALA A 352 -2.56 -9.14 19.21
N LEU A 353 -1.29 -8.83 19.55
CA LEU A 353 -0.89 -8.42 20.91
C LEU A 353 -1.39 -7.03 21.27
N ALA A 354 -1.60 -6.15 20.30
CA ALA A 354 -2.17 -4.81 20.51
C ALA A 354 -3.70 -4.84 20.69
N GLY A 355 -4.35 -6.01 20.55
CA GLY A 355 -5.80 -6.16 20.73
C GLY A 355 -6.65 -5.63 19.58
N GLY A 356 -6.03 -5.33 18.42
CA GLY A 356 -6.70 -4.80 17.24
C GLY A 356 -6.45 -5.66 16.00
N GLY A 357 -7.34 -5.55 14.99
CA GLY A 357 -7.02 -5.97 13.63
C GLY A 357 -5.90 -5.09 13.05
N ILE A 358 -5.23 -5.54 12.01
CA ILE A 358 -4.41 -4.64 11.20
C ILE A 358 -5.39 -3.69 10.56
N GLU A 359 -5.49 -2.45 11.08
CA GLU A 359 -6.20 -1.39 10.38
C GLU A 359 -5.63 -1.32 8.97
N GLN A 360 -6.51 -1.43 8.01
CA GLN A 360 -6.09 -1.48 6.61
C GLN A 360 -5.71 -0.06 6.20
N ALA A 361 -4.45 0.29 6.47
CA ALA A 361 -3.91 1.52 5.92
C ALA A 361 -3.88 1.42 4.39
N SER A 362 -4.91 1.93 3.75
CA SER A 362 -4.91 2.13 2.30
C SER A 362 -3.87 3.21 1.97
N HIS A 363 -2.94 2.90 1.07
CA HIS A 363 -2.04 3.92 0.58
C HIS A 363 -2.86 4.93 -0.25
N PRO A 364 -2.72 6.26 -0.03
CA PRO A 364 -3.50 7.27 -0.77
C PRO A 364 -3.50 7.09 -2.28
N ILE A 365 -2.41 6.54 -2.83
CA ILE A 365 -2.28 6.24 -4.27
C ILE A 365 -3.26 5.14 -4.74
N GLN A 366 -3.69 4.22 -3.87
CA GLN A 366 -4.63 3.16 -4.23
C GLN A 366 -6.03 3.73 -4.44
N GLN A 367 -6.45 4.64 -3.59
CA GLN A 367 -7.71 5.37 -3.76
C GLN A 367 -7.69 6.22 -5.03
N ALA A 368 -6.65 7.04 -5.22
CA ALA A 368 -6.50 7.85 -6.43
C ALA A 368 -6.44 7.01 -7.72
N MET A 369 -5.92 5.77 -7.66
CA MET A 369 -5.94 4.84 -8.78
C MET A 369 -7.32 4.21 -9.02
N ALA A 370 -8.12 4.01 -7.99
CA ALA A 370 -9.48 3.50 -8.13
C ALA A 370 -10.41 4.53 -8.78
N GLU A 371 -10.30 5.78 -8.38
CA GLU A 371 -11.15 6.91 -8.81
C GLU A 371 -10.69 7.56 -10.11
N GLY A 372 -9.40 7.46 -10.45
CA GLY A 372 -8.78 8.15 -11.59
C GLY A 372 -9.19 7.61 -12.95
N ASP A 373 -9.14 8.46 -13.98
CA ASP A 373 -9.24 8.06 -15.38
C ASP A 373 -8.00 7.29 -15.87
N VAL A 374 -8.05 6.73 -17.08
CA VAL A 374 -6.94 5.92 -17.63
C VAL A 374 -5.61 6.68 -17.70
N PRO A 375 -5.53 7.92 -18.18
CA PRO A 375 -4.31 8.72 -18.15
C PRO A 375 -3.77 8.95 -16.74
N GLN A 376 -4.63 9.25 -15.78
CA GLN A 376 -4.26 9.47 -14.39
C GLN A 376 -3.75 8.19 -13.74
N ARG A 377 -4.43 7.06 -13.93
CA ARG A 377 -3.98 5.75 -13.46
C ARG A 377 -2.61 5.39 -14.01
N LEU A 378 -2.37 5.59 -15.31
CA LEU A 378 -1.07 5.33 -15.93
C LEU A 378 0.02 6.21 -15.33
N MET A 379 -0.26 7.49 -15.10
CA MET A 379 0.69 8.42 -14.51
C MET A 379 1.03 8.04 -13.06
N LEU A 380 0.03 7.74 -12.24
CA LEU A 380 0.22 7.27 -10.85
C LEU A 380 1.01 5.97 -10.81
N TYR A 381 0.74 5.04 -11.75
CA TYR A 381 1.48 3.79 -11.88
C TYR A 381 2.96 4.04 -12.19
N LEU A 382 3.27 4.93 -13.14
CA LEU A 382 4.64 5.30 -13.46
C LEU A 382 5.35 5.99 -12.29
N ILE A 383 4.66 6.87 -11.58
CA ILE A 383 5.20 7.53 -10.38
C ILE A 383 5.58 6.46 -9.34
N ALA A 384 4.67 5.58 -8.98
CA ALA A 384 4.88 4.64 -7.90
C ALA A 384 5.79 3.47 -8.25
N ALA A 385 5.75 2.96 -9.49
CA ALA A 385 6.53 1.80 -9.89
C ALA A 385 7.90 2.15 -10.51
N VAL A 386 8.11 3.39 -10.94
CA VAL A 386 9.35 3.80 -11.62
C VAL A 386 10.05 4.95 -10.90
N PHE A 387 9.38 6.11 -10.78
CA PHE A 387 10.02 7.31 -10.26
C PHE A 387 10.32 7.22 -8.75
N ALA A 388 9.36 6.80 -7.94
CA ALA A 388 9.54 6.66 -6.50
C ALA A 388 10.68 5.67 -6.17
N PRO A 389 10.71 4.43 -6.70
CA PRO A 389 11.80 3.51 -6.47
C PRO A 389 13.19 4.05 -6.86
N ILE A 390 13.29 4.78 -7.97
CA ILE A 390 14.57 5.38 -8.37
C ILE A 390 15.04 6.38 -7.32
N ILE A 391 14.17 7.29 -6.91
CA ILE A 391 14.48 8.36 -5.96
C ILE A 391 14.82 7.77 -4.59
N GLU A 392 14.00 6.88 -4.11
CA GLU A 392 14.14 6.26 -2.80
C GLU A 392 15.41 5.40 -2.70
N GLU A 393 15.73 4.61 -3.74
CA GLU A 393 16.96 3.83 -3.73
C GLU A 393 18.22 4.71 -3.76
N ILE A 394 18.19 5.86 -4.47
CA ILE A 394 19.30 6.83 -4.42
C ILE A 394 19.51 7.31 -2.99
N LEU A 395 18.46 7.67 -2.29
CA LEU A 395 18.55 8.29 -0.97
C LEU A 395 18.81 7.26 0.13
N PHE A 396 18.08 6.15 0.12
CA PHE A 396 18.21 5.16 1.18
C PHE A 396 19.41 4.24 0.97
N ARG A 397 19.65 3.72 -0.23
CA ARG A 397 20.76 2.76 -0.49
C ARG A 397 22.01 3.44 -1.00
N GLY A 398 21.86 4.53 -1.78
CA GLY A 398 22.98 5.33 -2.26
C GLY A 398 23.57 6.20 -1.17
N VAL A 399 22.76 6.87 -0.37
CA VAL A 399 23.21 7.86 0.63
C VAL A 399 23.18 7.28 2.05
N LEU A 400 21.98 7.01 2.61
CA LEU A 400 21.84 6.67 4.03
C LEU A 400 22.53 5.35 4.39
N TYR A 401 22.20 4.27 3.70
CA TYR A 401 22.80 2.95 3.95
C TYR A 401 24.31 3.00 3.79
N ARG A 402 24.81 3.63 2.73
CA ARG A 402 26.22 3.82 2.52
C ARG A 402 26.89 4.56 3.69
N HIS A 403 26.28 5.66 4.17
CA HIS A 403 26.80 6.40 5.32
C HIS A 403 26.89 5.52 6.56
N LEU A 404 25.84 4.76 6.85
CA LEU A 404 25.81 3.84 7.99
C LEU A 404 26.88 2.75 7.88
N ARG A 405 27.13 2.25 6.67
CA ARG A 405 28.22 1.31 6.40
C ARG A 405 29.61 1.93 6.62
N ASP A 406 29.80 3.19 6.20
CA ASP A 406 31.05 3.94 6.45
C ASP A 406 31.25 4.19 7.95
N LEU A 407 30.18 4.50 8.68
CA LEU A 407 30.21 4.78 10.12
C LEU A 407 30.60 3.54 10.95
N THR A 408 30.05 2.37 10.56
CA THR A 408 30.20 1.11 11.29
C THR A 408 31.26 0.16 10.72
N HIS A 409 32.03 0.60 9.70
CA HIS A 409 32.99 -0.27 8.98
C HIS A 409 34.00 -0.98 9.90
N ARG A 410 34.35 -0.37 11.05
CA ARG A 410 35.28 -0.93 12.05
C ARG A 410 34.74 -2.14 12.78
N TRP A 411 33.43 -2.41 12.73
CA TRP A 411 32.82 -3.58 13.38
C TRP A 411 32.99 -4.86 12.55
N GLY A 412 33.69 -4.78 11.42
CA GLY A 412 33.77 -5.87 10.44
C GLY A 412 32.56 -5.91 9.50
N ALA A 413 32.73 -6.52 8.34
CA ALA A 413 31.70 -6.49 7.29
C ALA A 413 30.34 -7.04 7.72
N PRO A 414 30.21 -8.21 8.37
CA PRO A 414 28.90 -8.76 8.74
C PRO A 414 28.13 -7.84 9.72
N ALA A 415 28.78 -7.39 10.80
CA ALA A 415 28.14 -6.53 11.80
C ALA A 415 27.74 -5.18 11.23
N SER A 416 28.62 -4.61 10.39
CA SER A 416 28.37 -3.33 9.73
C SER A 416 27.24 -3.42 8.70
N ILE A 417 27.15 -4.50 7.92
CA ILE A 417 26.03 -4.77 6.99
C ILE A 417 24.73 -4.88 7.77
N PHE A 418 24.71 -5.69 8.82
CA PHE A 418 23.53 -5.88 9.64
C PHE A 418 23.04 -4.57 10.26
N ALA A 419 23.89 -3.83 10.94
CA ALA A 419 23.53 -2.57 11.58
C ALA A 419 23.08 -1.50 10.56
N GLY A 420 23.81 -1.38 9.45
CA GLY A 420 23.47 -0.45 8.39
C GLY A 420 22.13 -0.80 7.73
N ALA A 421 21.90 -2.07 7.40
CA ALA A 421 20.65 -2.53 6.81
C ALA A 421 19.47 -2.37 7.77
N ALA A 422 19.63 -2.79 9.04
CA ALA A 422 18.55 -2.68 10.03
C ALA A 422 18.13 -1.22 10.24
N LEU A 423 19.08 -0.30 10.47
CA LEU A 423 18.77 1.11 10.74
C LEU A 423 18.22 1.83 9.50
N SER A 424 18.83 1.62 8.32
CA SER A 424 18.35 2.22 7.08
C SER A 424 16.93 1.73 6.72
N SER A 425 16.66 0.43 6.94
CA SER A 425 15.35 -0.16 6.66
C SER A 425 14.28 0.27 7.65
N LEU A 426 14.64 0.44 8.92
CA LEU A 426 13.74 0.96 9.94
C LEU A 426 13.32 2.40 9.62
N ILE A 427 14.28 3.27 9.30
CA ILE A 427 13.99 4.66 8.92
C ILE A 427 13.12 4.69 7.65
N PHE A 428 13.46 3.88 6.64
CA PHE A 428 12.66 3.75 5.42
C PHE A 428 11.21 3.36 5.72
N ALA A 429 11.01 2.34 6.54
CA ALA A 429 9.67 1.85 6.87
C ALA A 429 8.88 2.84 7.73
N ALA A 430 9.55 3.53 8.67
CA ALA A 430 8.91 4.45 9.60
C ALA A 430 8.37 5.74 8.95
N ILE A 431 8.94 6.18 7.82
CA ILE A 431 8.44 7.37 7.10
C ILE A 431 7.34 7.06 6.09
N HIS A 432 6.95 5.79 5.94
CA HIS A 432 5.89 5.40 5.03
C HIS A 432 4.52 5.53 5.70
N PRO A 433 3.48 5.98 4.97
CA PRO A 433 2.18 6.32 5.54
C PRO A 433 1.32 5.11 5.97
N GLN A 434 1.79 3.87 5.72
CA GLN A 434 1.01 2.65 6.00
C GLN A 434 0.89 2.28 7.49
N GLY A 435 1.48 3.07 8.38
CA GLY A 435 1.37 2.88 9.82
C GLY A 435 2.34 1.87 10.44
N VAL A 436 2.32 1.79 11.78
CA VAL A 436 3.33 1.08 12.57
C VAL A 436 3.35 -0.43 12.32
N PHE A 437 2.22 -1.05 12.04
CA PHE A 437 2.12 -2.49 11.78
C PHE A 437 2.73 -2.92 10.45
N PHE A 438 2.93 -1.98 9.51
CA PHE A 438 3.60 -2.24 8.23
C PHE A 438 5.13 -2.11 8.30
N ILE A 439 5.68 -1.56 9.39
CA ILE A 439 7.14 -1.41 9.58
C ILE A 439 7.89 -2.74 9.40
N PRO A 440 7.48 -3.88 9.96
CA PRO A 440 8.18 -5.15 9.75
C PRO A 440 8.15 -5.60 8.28
N ILE A 441 7.06 -5.36 7.56
CA ILE A 441 6.87 -5.75 6.16
C ILE A 441 7.77 -4.92 5.25
N LEU A 442 7.65 -3.59 5.34
CA LEU A 442 8.45 -2.65 4.54
C LEU A 442 9.94 -2.73 4.90
N GLY A 443 10.25 -2.91 6.19
CA GLY A 443 11.62 -3.12 6.67
C GLY A 443 12.26 -4.37 6.09
N ALA A 444 11.53 -5.47 5.98
CA ALA A 444 12.00 -6.72 5.39
C ALA A 444 12.38 -6.56 3.90
N LEU A 445 11.52 -5.89 3.11
CA LEU A 445 11.83 -5.52 1.73
C LEU A 445 13.09 -4.65 1.66
N ALA A 446 13.15 -3.63 2.49
CA ALA A 446 14.25 -2.68 2.54
C ALA A 446 15.60 -3.34 2.86
N VAL A 447 15.62 -4.36 3.73
CA VAL A 447 16.81 -5.18 4.00
C VAL A 447 17.29 -5.90 2.75
N ALA A 448 16.39 -6.52 1.99
CA ALA A 448 16.75 -7.20 0.74
C ALA A 448 17.38 -6.23 -0.28
N PHE A 449 16.86 -5.01 -0.37
CA PHE A 449 17.42 -3.98 -1.25
C PHE A 449 18.82 -3.53 -0.81
N CYS A 450 19.07 -3.42 0.51
CA CYS A 450 20.42 -3.18 1.05
C CYS A 450 21.40 -4.32 0.69
N LEU A 451 20.98 -5.57 0.77
CA LEU A 451 21.78 -6.72 0.36
C LEU A 451 22.07 -6.69 -1.16
N GLY A 452 21.07 -6.33 -1.98
CA GLY A 452 21.25 -6.11 -3.42
C GLY A 452 22.34 -5.07 -3.70
N ARG A 453 22.31 -3.95 -2.98
CA ARG A 453 23.31 -2.87 -3.06
C ARG A 453 24.72 -3.36 -2.68
N GLU A 454 24.87 -4.13 -1.60
CA GLU A 454 26.15 -4.71 -1.18
C GLU A 454 26.76 -5.61 -2.26
N MET A 455 25.95 -6.48 -2.82
CA MET A 455 26.42 -7.48 -3.78
C MET A 455 26.70 -6.94 -5.18
N ARG A 456 26.05 -5.84 -5.56
CA ARG A 456 26.18 -5.30 -6.91
C ARG A 456 27.02 -4.01 -6.98
N GLY A 457 27.09 -3.24 -5.92
CA GLY A 457 27.72 -1.92 -5.94
C GLY A 457 26.99 -0.87 -6.78
N SER A 458 25.97 -1.27 -7.56
CA SER A 458 25.08 -0.44 -8.36
C SER A 458 23.69 -0.36 -7.72
N LEU A 459 22.93 0.70 -7.97
CA LEU A 459 21.56 0.88 -7.51
C LEU A 459 20.52 0.26 -8.47
N ILE A 460 20.91 -0.15 -9.67
CA ILE A 460 19.94 -0.67 -10.67
C ILE A 460 19.21 -1.90 -10.14
N ALA A 461 19.93 -2.86 -9.54
CA ALA A 461 19.29 -4.07 -9.03
C ALA A 461 18.27 -3.79 -7.91
N PRO A 462 18.56 -3.02 -6.85
CA PRO A 462 17.54 -2.65 -5.87
C PRO A 462 16.42 -1.78 -6.46
N MET A 463 16.69 -0.85 -7.38
CA MET A 463 15.64 -0.07 -8.07
C MET A 463 14.66 -0.97 -8.83
N VAL A 464 15.17 -1.97 -9.55
CA VAL A 464 14.33 -2.93 -10.28
C VAL A 464 13.52 -3.80 -9.31
N ALA A 465 14.13 -4.31 -8.24
CA ALA A 465 13.43 -5.11 -7.25
C ALA A 465 12.31 -4.31 -6.57
N HIS A 466 12.57 -3.07 -6.21
CA HIS A 466 11.60 -2.16 -5.60
C HIS A 466 10.49 -1.79 -6.57
N GLY A 467 10.83 -1.33 -7.78
CA GLY A 467 9.85 -0.98 -8.81
C GLY A 467 8.97 -2.16 -9.20
N PHE A 468 9.54 -3.37 -9.28
CA PHE A 468 8.77 -4.59 -9.53
C PHE A 468 7.79 -4.90 -8.40
N ASN A 469 8.20 -4.76 -7.13
CA ASN A 469 7.30 -4.89 -5.99
C ASN A 469 6.11 -3.94 -6.08
N ASN A 470 6.38 -2.65 -6.32
CA ASN A 470 5.33 -1.63 -6.39
C ASN A 470 4.41 -1.87 -7.60
N ALA A 471 4.98 -2.22 -8.76
CA ALA A 471 4.21 -2.60 -9.94
C ALA A 471 3.29 -3.79 -9.67
N LEU A 472 3.79 -4.81 -8.98
CA LEU A 472 3.02 -6.00 -8.63
C LEU A 472 1.86 -5.68 -7.70
N VAL A 473 2.10 -4.93 -6.62
CA VAL A 473 1.07 -4.53 -5.64
C VAL A 473 -0.02 -3.68 -6.31
N LEU A 474 0.38 -2.70 -7.14
CA LEU A 474 -0.57 -1.85 -7.88
C LEU A 474 -1.37 -2.65 -8.92
N SER A 475 -0.69 -3.55 -9.66
CA SER A 475 -1.38 -4.40 -10.65
C SER A 475 -2.37 -5.35 -10.01
N LEU A 476 -2.04 -5.93 -8.85
CA LEU A 476 -2.97 -6.75 -8.08
C LEU A 476 -4.16 -5.92 -7.61
N GLY A 477 -3.91 -4.72 -7.07
CA GLY A 477 -4.97 -3.80 -6.66
C GLY A 477 -5.91 -3.47 -7.83
N LEU A 478 -5.37 -3.09 -8.99
CA LEU A 478 -6.17 -2.82 -10.20
C LEU A 478 -6.93 -4.05 -10.71
N ALA A 479 -6.30 -5.24 -10.74
CA ALA A 479 -6.95 -6.46 -11.18
C ALA A 479 -8.11 -6.88 -10.28
N ILE A 480 -8.07 -6.46 -9.03
CA ILE A 480 -9.11 -6.73 -8.04
C ILE A 480 -10.24 -5.68 -8.14
N SER A 481 -9.92 -4.43 -8.50
CA SER A 481 -10.90 -3.36 -8.68
C SER A 481 -11.54 -3.33 -10.07
N ALA A 482 -10.92 -3.92 -11.10
CA ALA A 482 -11.47 -4.07 -12.45
C ALA A 482 -12.44 -5.25 -12.56
#